data_d28ae2693bd3850c2f26ff7f9af70e55
#
_entry.id   d28ae2693bd3850c2f26ff7f9af70e55
#
_cell.length_a   1.000
_cell.length_b   1.000
_cell.length_c   1.000
_cell.angle_alpha   90.00
_cell.angle_beta   90.00
_cell.angle_gamma   90.00
#
_symmetry.space_group_name_H-M   'P 1'
#
loop_
_entity.id
_entity.type
_entity.pdbx_description
1 polymer ?
#
loop_
_entity_poly.entity_id
_entity_poly.type
_entity_poly.pdbx_seq_one_letter_code
_entity_poly.pdbx_strand_id
1 'polypeptide(L)'
;MRATEVLYYMLRPSQLRSIVQWKVWHNPVHERNVNNETETQKACFKFLDLTSRSFSAVIKELHPELLLPVCVFYLVLRGLDTIEDDTSIPLKTKEPMLREFKDYLEQDGWTFDGNRPEEKDRELLVQFHNVITEFKNMKPAYREIVKDITDKMGNGMADYCRKAEFEDASVKTIEEYDLYCYYVAGLVGEGLTRLFVEAEFGNPALLSRPRLHKSMGLFLQKTNIIRDVREDHDDDRHFWPKEIWSKYVTEFEDLFKPENRETALNCGSEMVLNALEHAEECLFYLAGLREQSVFNFCAIPQAMAIATLELCFRNPDMFDRNIKITKGEACQLMMESTQNLHVLCDTFRRYARRIHKKNTPKDPNFLKISIVCGKIEKFIDTIFPQQTAAQAKLKVQGEKSEAEKEKARQEAETRQDLYFMLALMAAWLLGARFDLAFQELKSGNFRPPAKQIPGEL
;
A
#
# COMPACT_ATOMS: atom_id res chain seq x y z
N MET A 1 -15.28 13.31 10.64
CA MET A 1 -15.30 13.92 9.28
C MET A 1 -15.67 15.38 9.41
N ARG A 2 -15.01 16.28 8.67
CA ARG A 2 -15.38 17.70 8.61
C ARG A 2 -16.68 17.85 7.83
N ALA A 3 -17.49 18.90 8.07
CA ALA A 3 -18.76 19.12 7.38
C ALA A 3 -18.63 19.14 5.83
N THR A 4 -17.54 19.70 5.32
CA THR A 4 -17.19 19.71 3.89
C THR A 4 -16.93 18.31 3.34
N GLU A 5 -16.30 17.41 4.10
CA GLU A 5 -16.10 16.01 3.71
C GLU A 5 -17.42 15.25 3.66
N VAL A 6 -18.33 15.51 4.60
CA VAL A 6 -19.66 14.90 4.61
C VAL A 6 -20.42 15.27 3.34
N LEU A 7 -20.46 16.56 3.00
CA LEU A 7 -21.12 17.05 1.77
C LEU A 7 -20.49 16.43 0.52
N TYR A 8 -19.16 16.32 0.46
CA TYR A 8 -18.42 15.68 -0.64
C TYR A 8 -18.87 14.23 -0.85
N TYR A 9 -19.00 13.45 0.25
CA TYR A 9 -19.40 12.03 0.18
C TYR A 9 -20.92 11.86 -0.01
N MET A 10 -21.75 12.79 0.39
CA MET A 10 -23.18 12.76 0.06
C MET A 10 -23.44 12.82 -1.45
N LEU A 11 -22.56 13.51 -2.20
CA LEU A 11 -22.59 13.53 -3.66
C LEU A 11 -21.93 12.29 -4.32
N ARG A 12 -21.40 11.37 -3.50
CA ARG A 12 -20.72 10.13 -3.94
C ARG A 12 -21.19 8.96 -3.09
N PRO A 13 -22.43 8.50 -3.27
CA PRO A 13 -23.07 7.52 -2.37
C PRO A 13 -22.33 6.18 -2.31
N SER A 14 -21.73 5.72 -3.40
CA SER A 14 -20.88 4.49 -3.42
C SER A 14 -19.69 4.61 -2.48
N GLN A 15 -18.97 5.73 -2.50
CA GLN A 15 -17.84 5.98 -1.61
C GLN A 15 -18.28 6.13 -0.15
N LEU A 16 -19.40 6.80 0.10
CA LEU A 16 -19.94 6.91 1.46
C LEU A 16 -20.34 5.54 2.00
N ARG A 17 -20.99 4.72 1.19
CA ARG A 17 -21.34 3.34 1.52
C ARG A 17 -20.09 2.53 1.88
N SER A 18 -19.03 2.61 1.07
CA SER A 18 -17.78 1.90 1.32
C SER A 18 -17.11 2.31 2.64
N ILE A 19 -17.13 3.62 2.97
CA ILE A 19 -16.64 4.11 4.26
C ILE A 19 -17.44 3.53 5.43
N VAL A 20 -18.78 3.53 5.32
CA VAL A 20 -19.67 3.01 6.38
C VAL A 20 -19.49 1.50 6.51
N GLN A 21 -19.47 0.76 5.39
CA GLN A 21 -19.26 -0.70 5.39
C GLN A 21 -17.94 -1.06 6.04
N TRP A 22 -16.83 -0.39 5.67
CA TRP A 22 -15.54 -0.66 6.27
C TRP A 22 -15.49 -0.33 7.77
N LYS A 23 -16.06 0.79 8.19
CA LYS A 23 -15.98 1.23 9.60
C LYS A 23 -16.92 0.51 10.55
N VAL A 24 -18.06 0.03 10.05
CA VAL A 24 -19.15 -0.49 10.89
C VAL A 24 -19.29 -2.01 10.76
N TRP A 25 -19.10 -2.55 9.55
CA TRP A 25 -19.37 -3.96 9.26
C TRP A 25 -18.12 -4.76 8.86
N HIS A 26 -16.94 -4.13 8.86
CA HIS A 26 -15.70 -4.87 8.65
C HIS A 26 -15.43 -5.73 9.89
N ASN A 27 -15.31 -7.03 9.67
CA ASN A 27 -14.85 -7.97 10.68
C ASN A 27 -13.41 -8.35 10.33
N PRO A 28 -12.43 -8.14 11.22
CA PRO A 28 -11.06 -8.58 11.00
C PRO A 28 -11.00 -10.11 10.84
N VAL A 29 -10.04 -10.59 10.06
CA VAL A 29 -9.80 -12.04 9.90
C VAL A 29 -9.42 -12.65 11.25
N HIS A 30 -8.56 -11.96 12.00
CA HIS A 30 -8.19 -12.31 13.37
C HIS A 30 -8.40 -11.10 14.29
N GLU A 31 -9.06 -11.32 15.40
CA GLU A 31 -9.25 -10.30 16.43
C GLU A 31 -8.05 -10.27 17.36
N ARG A 32 -7.49 -9.06 17.57
CA ARG A 32 -6.42 -8.83 18.52
C ARG A 32 -6.94 -8.92 19.95
N ASN A 33 -6.30 -9.74 20.80
CA ASN A 33 -6.66 -9.88 22.20
C ASN A 33 -5.86 -8.93 23.11
N VAL A 34 -6.30 -7.69 23.19
CA VAL A 34 -5.64 -6.62 23.96
C VAL A 34 -5.50 -6.93 25.47
N ASN A 35 -6.39 -7.76 26.03
CA ASN A 35 -6.39 -8.06 27.44
C ASN A 35 -5.21 -8.95 27.89
N ASN A 36 -4.65 -9.72 26.96
CA ASN A 36 -3.55 -10.64 27.23
C ASN A 36 -2.17 -10.05 26.88
N GLU A 37 -2.12 -8.79 26.43
CA GLU A 37 -0.86 -8.16 26.02
C GLU A 37 -0.06 -7.65 27.20
N THR A 38 1.27 -7.82 27.12
CA THR A 38 2.23 -7.19 28.04
C THR A 38 2.27 -5.68 27.83
N GLU A 39 2.84 -4.94 28.77
CA GLU A 39 2.98 -3.48 28.63
C GLU A 39 3.91 -3.11 27.45
N THR A 40 4.94 -3.91 27.18
CA THR A 40 5.83 -3.72 26.03
C THR A 40 5.13 -4.00 24.71
N GLN A 41 4.26 -5.00 24.63
CA GLN A 41 3.42 -5.26 23.44
C GLN A 41 2.44 -4.11 23.20
N LYS A 42 1.75 -3.62 24.23
CA LYS A 42 0.87 -2.45 24.13
C LYS A 42 1.63 -1.22 23.65
N ALA A 43 2.86 -0.99 24.13
CA ALA A 43 3.72 0.08 23.67
C ALA A 43 4.07 -0.06 22.18
N CYS A 44 4.47 -1.25 21.71
CA CYS A 44 4.73 -1.53 20.31
C CYS A 44 3.52 -1.24 19.43
N PHE A 45 2.33 -1.71 19.79
CA PHE A 45 1.10 -1.42 19.02
C PHE A 45 0.70 0.06 19.06
N LYS A 46 0.97 0.75 20.16
CA LYS A 46 0.80 2.21 20.22
C LYS A 46 1.73 2.92 19.25
N PHE A 47 3.01 2.53 19.21
CA PHE A 47 3.96 3.10 18.22
C PHE A 47 3.57 2.76 16.79
N LEU A 48 3.09 1.55 16.52
CA LEU A 48 2.55 1.19 15.21
C LEU A 48 1.41 2.12 14.78
N ASP A 49 0.51 2.49 15.70
CA ASP A 49 -0.58 3.44 15.42
C ASP A 49 -0.09 4.87 15.18
N LEU A 50 0.95 5.29 15.88
CA LEU A 50 1.51 6.63 15.76
C LEU A 50 2.31 6.80 14.46
N THR A 51 3.12 5.80 14.10
CA THR A 51 4.05 5.86 12.97
C THR A 51 3.42 5.41 11.65
N SER A 52 2.39 4.54 11.69
CA SER A 52 1.76 4.01 10.48
C SER A 52 0.23 4.02 10.55
N ARG A 53 -0.39 5.02 9.96
CA ARG A 53 -1.85 5.10 9.89
C ARG A 53 -2.49 4.02 9.01
N SER A 54 -1.84 3.66 7.91
CA SER A 54 -2.39 2.73 6.90
C SER A 54 -2.03 1.28 7.21
N PHE A 55 -0.76 1.00 7.49
CA PHE A 55 -0.29 -0.36 7.77
C PHE A 55 -0.73 -0.86 9.14
N SER A 56 -0.92 0.03 10.13
CA SER A 56 -1.40 -0.37 11.45
C SER A 56 -2.70 -1.16 11.38
N ALA A 57 -3.67 -0.73 10.56
CA ALA A 57 -4.95 -1.41 10.44
C ALA A 57 -4.77 -2.86 9.93
N VAL A 58 -3.98 -3.06 8.88
CA VAL A 58 -3.81 -4.38 8.26
C VAL A 58 -2.85 -5.28 9.04
N ILE A 59 -1.84 -4.72 9.73
CA ILE A 59 -0.95 -5.49 10.62
C ILE A 59 -1.74 -6.06 11.79
N LYS A 60 -2.64 -5.28 12.38
CA LYS A 60 -3.44 -5.70 13.55
C LYS A 60 -4.42 -6.83 13.27
N GLU A 61 -4.70 -7.12 12.01
CA GLU A 61 -5.56 -8.20 11.56
C GLU A 61 -4.80 -9.47 11.16
N LEU A 62 -3.46 -9.45 11.25
CA LEU A 62 -2.64 -10.61 10.93
C LEU A 62 -2.89 -11.77 11.90
N HIS A 63 -2.66 -12.98 11.40
CA HIS A 63 -2.66 -14.19 12.21
C HIS A 63 -1.79 -14.00 13.47
N PRO A 64 -2.22 -14.49 14.64
CA PRO A 64 -1.50 -14.30 15.92
C PRO A 64 -0.01 -14.68 15.86
N GLU A 65 0.36 -15.66 15.05
CA GLU A 65 1.74 -16.09 14.84
C GLU A 65 2.62 -14.98 14.23
N LEU A 66 2.06 -14.13 13.36
CA LEU A 66 2.78 -13.07 12.65
C LEU A 66 2.48 -11.67 13.15
N LEU A 67 1.43 -11.49 13.95
CA LEU A 67 0.99 -10.18 14.42
C LEU A 67 2.12 -9.38 15.09
N LEU A 68 2.74 -9.96 16.11
CA LEU A 68 3.83 -9.30 16.84
C LEU A 68 5.14 -9.28 16.03
N PRO A 69 5.58 -10.37 15.37
CA PRO A 69 6.77 -10.36 14.53
C PRO A 69 6.73 -9.29 13.43
N VAL A 70 5.62 -9.12 12.73
CA VAL A 70 5.50 -8.09 11.69
C VAL A 70 5.40 -6.69 12.29
N CYS A 71 4.73 -6.52 13.43
CA CYS A 71 4.71 -5.25 14.16
C CYS A 71 6.13 -4.83 14.57
N VAL A 72 6.91 -5.72 15.18
CA VAL A 72 8.29 -5.47 15.58
C VAL A 72 9.18 -5.20 14.36
N PHE A 73 9.05 -6.00 13.31
CA PHE A 73 9.78 -5.79 12.05
C PHE A 73 9.52 -4.38 11.49
N TYR A 74 8.25 -3.97 11.41
CA TYR A 74 7.89 -2.62 10.98
C TYR A 74 8.53 -1.54 11.87
N LEU A 75 8.47 -1.68 13.21
CA LEU A 75 9.00 -0.68 14.13
C LEU A 75 10.52 -0.60 14.10
N VAL A 76 11.21 -1.72 13.90
CA VAL A 76 12.67 -1.75 13.73
C VAL A 76 13.07 -0.96 12.48
N LEU A 77 12.43 -1.22 11.34
CA LEU A 77 12.73 -0.50 10.10
C LEU A 77 12.30 0.97 10.18
N ARG A 78 11.18 1.28 10.85
CA ARG A 78 10.78 2.67 11.09
C ARG A 78 11.77 3.43 11.98
N GLY A 79 12.35 2.77 12.99
CA GLY A 79 13.43 3.36 13.80
C GLY A 79 14.66 3.67 12.96
N LEU A 80 15.01 2.79 12.03
CA LEU A 80 16.11 3.01 11.08
C LEU A 80 15.83 4.20 10.16
N ASP A 81 14.64 4.25 9.54
CA ASP A 81 14.19 5.37 8.70
C ASP A 81 14.24 6.71 9.47
N THR A 82 13.79 6.72 10.74
CA THR A 82 13.76 7.95 11.58
C THR A 82 15.16 8.52 11.84
N ILE A 83 16.19 7.68 11.85
CA ILE A 83 17.58 8.13 11.94
C ILE A 83 18.08 8.62 10.58
N GLU A 84 17.74 7.89 9.52
CA GLU A 84 18.17 8.22 8.15
C GLU A 84 17.59 9.54 7.67
N ASP A 85 16.29 9.76 7.83
CA ASP A 85 15.57 10.94 7.36
C ASP A 85 15.92 12.23 8.13
N ASP A 86 16.40 12.13 9.38
CA ASP A 86 16.69 13.30 10.21
C ASP A 86 17.97 14.01 9.76
N THR A 87 17.82 15.11 9.01
CA THR A 87 18.91 15.93 8.51
C THR A 87 19.69 16.67 9.61
N SER A 88 19.16 16.73 10.84
CA SER A 88 19.85 17.37 11.98
C SER A 88 20.94 16.48 12.59
N ILE A 89 20.92 15.18 12.32
CA ILE A 89 21.93 14.23 12.79
C ILE A 89 23.13 14.28 11.83
N PRO A 90 24.33 14.70 12.31
CA PRO A 90 25.52 14.76 11.46
C PRO A 90 25.89 13.37 10.90
N LEU A 91 26.35 13.31 9.65
CA LEU A 91 26.75 12.06 8.99
C LEU A 91 27.72 11.22 9.83
N LYS A 92 28.69 11.86 10.50
CA LYS A 92 29.63 11.19 11.39
C LYS A 92 28.96 10.35 12.49
N THR A 93 27.78 10.76 12.95
CA THR A 93 26.98 10.04 13.94
C THR A 93 25.99 9.09 13.26
N LYS A 94 25.33 9.56 12.21
CA LYS A 94 24.28 8.83 11.49
C LYS A 94 24.82 7.55 10.82
N GLU A 95 25.92 7.65 10.08
CA GLU A 95 26.46 6.52 9.30
C GLU A 95 26.79 5.31 10.19
N PRO A 96 27.57 5.43 11.29
CA PRO A 96 27.83 4.29 12.19
C PRO A 96 26.53 3.72 12.78
N MET A 97 25.60 4.58 13.20
CA MET A 97 24.34 4.14 13.79
C MET A 97 23.52 3.31 12.83
N LEU A 98 23.42 3.70 11.55
CA LEU A 98 22.70 2.94 10.53
C LEU A 98 23.35 1.56 10.29
N ARG A 99 24.69 1.49 10.21
CA ARG A 99 25.43 0.25 9.99
C ARG A 99 25.37 -0.72 11.17
N GLU A 100 25.35 -0.19 12.38
CA GLU A 100 25.35 -0.97 13.64
C GLU A 100 23.93 -1.19 14.20
N PHE A 101 22.87 -0.70 13.52
CA PHE A 101 21.51 -0.73 14.07
C PHE A 101 21.05 -2.14 14.44
N LYS A 102 21.46 -3.16 13.67
CA LYS A 102 21.19 -4.57 13.98
C LYS A 102 21.75 -5.02 15.34
N ASP A 103 22.88 -4.42 15.77
CA ASP A 103 23.54 -4.78 17.01
C ASP A 103 22.86 -4.12 18.22
N TYR A 104 22.22 -2.96 18.02
CA TYR A 104 21.39 -2.33 19.05
C TYR A 104 20.17 -3.17 19.41
N LEU A 105 19.68 -4.02 18.50
CA LEU A 105 18.58 -4.96 18.79
C LEU A 105 18.94 -6.01 19.86
N GLU A 106 20.24 -6.25 20.09
CA GLU A 106 20.73 -7.15 21.15
C GLU A 106 21.08 -6.43 22.46
N GLN A 107 21.03 -5.10 22.50
CA GLN A 107 21.37 -4.29 23.66
C GLN A 107 20.14 -3.97 24.50
N ASP A 108 20.04 -4.57 25.69
CA ASP A 108 18.95 -4.30 26.62
C ASP A 108 18.89 -2.82 26.99
N GLY A 109 17.70 -2.23 26.92
CA GLY A 109 17.47 -0.86 27.35
C GLY A 109 17.99 0.21 26.39
N TRP A 110 18.52 -0.15 25.22
CA TRP A 110 19.00 0.85 24.25
C TRP A 110 17.85 1.76 23.80
N THR A 111 18.15 3.06 23.74
CA THR A 111 17.25 4.14 23.28
C THR A 111 18.08 5.22 22.61
N PHE A 112 17.42 6.06 21.82
CA PHE A 112 18.04 7.19 21.19
C PHE A 112 17.15 8.43 21.27
N ASP A 113 17.70 9.53 21.75
CA ASP A 113 17.01 10.82 21.93
C ASP A 113 17.63 11.98 21.13
N GLY A 114 18.62 11.66 20.26
CA GLY A 114 19.39 12.63 19.49
C GLY A 114 18.67 13.21 18.28
N ASN A 115 17.44 12.79 17.97
CA ASN A 115 16.63 13.43 16.94
C ASN A 115 16.17 14.83 17.37
N ARG A 116 15.96 15.72 16.37
CA ARG A 116 15.32 17.01 16.63
C ARG A 116 13.96 16.83 17.32
N PRO A 117 13.55 17.78 18.21
CA PRO A 117 12.29 17.65 18.97
C PRO A 117 11.04 17.55 18.09
N GLU A 118 11.08 18.12 16.88
CA GLU A 118 9.99 18.17 15.91
C GLU A 118 9.90 16.87 15.08
N GLU A 119 10.86 15.95 15.21
CA GLU A 119 10.82 14.68 14.48
C GLU A 119 9.60 13.88 14.89
N LYS A 120 8.77 13.57 13.89
CA LYS A 120 7.44 12.98 14.09
C LYS A 120 7.50 11.63 14.80
N ASP A 121 8.46 10.80 14.44
CA ASP A 121 8.58 9.43 14.93
C ASP A 121 9.66 9.30 16.03
N ARG A 122 10.17 10.44 16.55
CA ARG A 122 11.20 10.52 17.61
C ARG A 122 10.84 9.67 18.84
N GLU A 123 9.58 9.68 19.27
CA GLU A 123 9.12 8.98 20.47
C GLU A 123 9.33 7.46 20.38
N LEU A 124 9.29 6.89 19.18
CA LEU A 124 9.63 5.49 18.96
C LEU A 124 11.07 5.19 19.39
N LEU A 125 12.04 6.04 19.02
CA LEU A 125 13.46 5.85 19.34
C LEU A 125 13.75 6.12 20.82
N VAL A 126 13.09 7.10 21.43
CA VAL A 126 13.19 7.40 22.88
C VAL A 126 12.71 6.23 23.73
N GLN A 127 11.77 5.44 23.27
CA GLN A 127 11.24 4.26 23.96
C GLN A 127 11.56 2.93 23.24
N PHE A 128 12.63 2.89 22.46
CA PHE A 128 12.97 1.73 21.60
C PHE A 128 13.26 0.45 22.38
N HIS A 129 13.60 0.55 23.67
CA HIS A 129 13.76 -0.58 24.56
C HIS A 129 12.53 -1.51 24.60
N ASN A 130 11.30 -0.98 24.37
CA ASN A 130 10.09 -1.81 24.29
C ASN A 130 10.13 -2.70 23.04
N VAL A 131 10.58 -2.16 21.90
CA VAL A 131 10.73 -2.89 20.65
C VAL A 131 11.80 -3.98 20.78
N ILE A 132 12.94 -3.66 21.42
CA ILE A 132 14.01 -4.61 21.70
C ILE A 132 13.54 -5.75 22.59
N THR A 133 12.75 -5.45 23.62
CA THR A 133 12.19 -6.48 24.50
C THR A 133 11.34 -7.47 23.71
N GLU A 134 10.44 -6.98 22.87
CA GLU A 134 9.58 -7.85 22.06
C GLU A 134 10.36 -8.55 20.94
N PHE A 135 11.37 -7.89 20.36
CA PHE A 135 12.30 -8.53 19.40
C PHE A 135 12.99 -9.76 20.04
N LYS A 136 13.52 -9.63 21.24
CA LYS A 136 14.19 -10.73 21.95
C LYS A 136 13.24 -11.88 22.33
N ASN A 137 11.95 -11.58 22.52
CA ASN A 137 10.93 -12.57 22.81
C ASN A 137 10.45 -13.36 21.59
N MET A 138 10.80 -12.92 20.37
CA MET A 138 10.44 -13.64 19.15
C MET A 138 11.21 -14.95 18.99
N LYS A 139 10.67 -15.86 18.18
CA LYS A 139 11.36 -17.09 17.77
C LYS A 139 12.74 -16.76 17.15
N PRO A 140 13.79 -17.57 17.42
CA PRO A 140 15.12 -17.32 16.88
C PRO A 140 15.15 -17.09 15.37
N ALA A 141 14.40 -17.90 14.59
CA ALA A 141 14.31 -17.76 13.14
C ALA A 141 13.79 -16.38 12.72
N TYR A 142 12.76 -15.84 13.39
CA TYR A 142 12.25 -14.50 13.11
C TYR A 142 13.26 -13.40 13.45
N ARG A 143 13.98 -13.53 14.57
CA ARG A 143 15.04 -12.59 14.95
C ARG A 143 16.15 -12.50 13.91
N GLU A 144 16.63 -13.65 13.42
CA GLU A 144 17.66 -13.70 12.38
C GLU A 144 17.19 -13.04 11.08
N ILE A 145 15.92 -13.22 10.70
CA ILE A 145 15.36 -12.56 9.52
C ILE A 145 15.36 -11.02 9.72
N VAL A 146 14.85 -10.54 10.86
CA VAL A 146 14.80 -9.11 11.17
C VAL A 146 16.20 -8.50 11.18
N LYS A 147 17.17 -9.15 11.84
CA LYS A 147 18.57 -8.69 11.89
C LYS A 147 19.22 -8.61 10.51
N ASP A 148 19.04 -9.63 9.68
CA ASP A 148 19.64 -9.67 8.33
C ASP A 148 19.08 -8.54 7.45
N ILE A 149 17.76 -8.29 7.50
CA ILE A 149 17.15 -7.21 6.74
C ILE A 149 17.58 -5.85 7.28
N THR A 150 17.63 -5.69 8.61
CA THR A 150 18.09 -4.45 9.27
C THR A 150 19.54 -4.13 8.88
N ASP A 151 20.42 -5.13 8.84
CA ASP A 151 21.82 -4.97 8.41
C ASP A 151 21.92 -4.51 6.95
N LYS A 152 21.22 -5.19 6.05
CA LYS A 152 21.23 -4.85 4.61
C LYS A 152 20.66 -3.45 4.37
N MET A 153 19.54 -3.12 5.01
CA MET A 153 18.86 -1.83 4.85
C MET A 153 19.69 -0.70 5.46
N GLY A 154 20.21 -0.88 6.68
CA GLY A 154 21.05 0.12 7.36
C GLY A 154 22.34 0.42 6.59
N ASN A 155 23.01 -0.61 6.02
CA ASN A 155 24.17 -0.39 5.16
C ASN A 155 23.80 0.36 3.87
N GLY A 156 22.70 0.00 3.22
CA GLY A 156 22.22 0.70 2.02
C GLY A 156 21.91 2.17 2.30
N MET A 157 21.17 2.47 3.38
CA MET A 157 20.86 3.83 3.81
C MET A 157 22.12 4.64 4.16
N ALA A 158 23.06 4.03 4.86
CA ALA A 158 24.34 4.66 5.19
C ALA A 158 25.14 5.05 3.95
N ASP A 159 25.16 4.17 2.93
CA ASP A 159 25.82 4.46 1.66
C ASP A 159 25.16 5.63 0.92
N TYR A 160 23.80 5.68 0.92
CA TYR A 160 23.06 6.81 0.34
C TYR A 160 23.28 8.12 1.11
N CYS A 161 23.26 8.11 2.44
CA CYS A 161 23.57 9.29 3.25
C CYS A 161 24.97 9.82 2.98
N ARG A 162 25.95 8.92 2.83
CA ARG A 162 27.32 9.29 2.50
C ARG A 162 27.43 9.86 1.09
N LYS A 163 26.74 9.27 0.11
CA LYS A 163 26.67 9.79 -1.25
C LYS A 163 26.07 11.20 -1.27
N ALA A 164 24.99 11.42 -0.52
CA ALA A 164 24.30 12.70 -0.43
C ALA A 164 25.17 13.82 0.17
N GLU A 165 26.08 13.49 1.10
CA GLU A 165 26.98 14.47 1.74
C GLU A 165 28.16 14.88 0.85
N PHE A 166 28.73 13.92 0.06
CA PHE A 166 29.99 14.13 -0.65
C PHE A 166 29.85 14.21 -2.17
N GLU A 167 28.69 13.84 -2.71
CA GLU A 167 28.41 13.77 -4.14
C GLU A 167 27.06 14.42 -4.43
N ASP A 168 26.70 14.46 -5.72
CA ASP A 168 25.35 14.80 -6.15
C ASP A 168 24.36 13.70 -5.70
N ALA A 169 23.45 14.04 -4.79
CA ALA A 169 22.44 13.14 -4.24
C ALA A 169 21.39 12.71 -5.26
N SER A 170 21.35 13.34 -6.45
CA SER A 170 20.36 13.00 -7.46
C SER A 170 20.53 11.58 -8.00
N VAL A 171 19.41 10.90 -8.22
CA VAL A 171 19.38 9.59 -8.87
C VAL A 171 19.68 9.76 -10.35
N LYS A 172 20.76 9.14 -10.86
CA LYS A 172 21.23 9.35 -12.24
C LYS A 172 20.61 8.38 -13.24
N THR A 173 20.56 7.10 -12.89
CA THR A 173 20.11 6.03 -13.77
C THR A 173 18.87 5.30 -13.24
N ILE A 174 18.18 4.58 -14.11
CA ILE A 174 17.08 3.69 -13.72
C ILE A 174 17.59 2.58 -12.78
N GLU A 175 18.84 2.11 -13.00
CA GLU A 175 19.44 1.10 -12.14
C GLU A 175 19.68 1.63 -10.71
N GLU A 176 20.17 2.87 -10.55
CA GLU A 176 20.30 3.54 -9.26
C GLU A 176 18.93 3.74 -8.59
N TYR A 177 17.91 4.10 -9.37
CA TYR A 177 16.54 4.24 -8.91
C TYR A 177 15.98 2.91 -8.37
N ASP A 178 16.18 1.83 -9.13
CA ASP A 178 15.77 0.49 -8.74
C ASP A 178 16.53 -0.01 -7.50
N LEU A 179 17.80 0.34 -7.37
CA LEU A 179 18.63 -0.01 -6.23
C LEU A 179 18.17 0.76 -4.97
N TYR A 180 17.89 2.05 -5.08
CA TYR A 180 17.31 2.83 -3.98
C TYR A 180 15.98 2.22 -3.52
N CYS A 181 15.03 2.00 -4.45
CA CYS A 181 13.74 1.37 -4.14
C CYS A 181 13.92 -0.04 -3.54
N TYR A 182 14.96 -0.77 -3.94
CA TYR A 182 15.27 -2.07 -3.36
C TYR A 182 15.70 -1.96 -1.90
N TYR A 183 16.60 -1.02 -1.56
CA TYR A 183 17.06 -0.86 -0.18
C TYR A 183 15.92 -0.44 0.74
N VAL A 184 15.10 0.52 0.36
CA VAL A 184 14.05 1.06 1.24
C VAL A 184 12.73 0.25 1.25
N ALA A 185 12.48 -0.59 0.23
CA ALA A 185 11.22 -1.33 0.12
C ALA A 185 11.38 -2.79 -0.37
N GLY A 186 12.29 -3.06 -1.29
CA GLY A 186 12.52 -4.42 -1.78
C GLY A 186 13.00 -5.36 -0.68
N LEU A 187 13.88 -4.90 0.21
CA LEU A 187 14.34 -5.62 1.40
C LEU A 187 13.22 -5.88 2.39
N VAL A 188 12.26 -4.96 2.52
CA VAL A 188 11.04 -5.18 3.31
C VAL A 188 10.25 -6.36 2.73
N GLY A 189 10.08 -6.39 1.40
CA GLY A 189 9.43 -7.50 0.70
C GLY A 189 10.15 -8.84 0.92
N GLU A 190 11.51 -8.86 0.92
CA GLU A 190 12.31 -10.04 1.23
C GLU A 190 12.06 -10.51 2.67
N GLY A 191 12.15 -9.62 3.64
CA GLY A 191 11.97 -9.93 5.06
C GLY A 191 10.58 -10.48 5.34
N LEU A 192 9.53 -9.81 4.85
CA LEU A 192 8.14 -10.28 4.99
C LEU A 192 7.95 -11.66 4.35
N THR A 193 8.52 -11.89 3.16
CA THR A 193 8.41 -13.21 2.50
C THR A 193 9.04 -14.31 3.35
N ARG A 194 10.21 -14.06 3.93
CA ARG A 194 10.89 -15.00 4.81
C ARG A 194 10.07 -15.27 6.08
N LEU A 195 9.48 -14.23 6.71
CA LEU A 195 8.59 -14.39 7.86
C LEU A 195 7.35 -15.21 7.50
N PHE A 196 6.73 -14.96 6.34
CA PHE A 196 5.55 -15.71 5.89
C PHE A 196 5.85 -17.17 5.60
N VAL A 197 7.00 -17.47 5.00
CA VAL A 197 7.41 -18.84 4.70
C VAL A 197 7.78 -19.59 5.98
N GLU A 198 8.48 -18.95 6.92
CA GLU A 198 8.83 -19.51 8.23
C GLU A 198 7.57 -19.83 9.06
N ALA A 199 6.51 -19.01 8.93
CA ALA A 199 5.20 -19.26 9.54
C ALA A 199 4.34 -20.27 8.76
N GLU A 200 4.80 -20.84 7.66
CA GLU A 200 4.07 -21.73 6.76
C GLU A 200 2.88 -21.08 6.01
N PHE A 201 2.77 -19.76 6.03
CA PHE A 201 1.71 -18.97 5.39
C PHE A 201 2.08 -18.50 3.97
N GLY A 202 3.34 -18.66 3.56
CA GLY A 202 3.84 -18.43 2.22
C GLY A 202 4.30 -19.75 1.55
N ASN A 203 4.16 -19.82 0.23
CA ASN A 203 4.73 -20.92 -0.53
C ASN A 203 6.27 -20.80 -0.51
N PRO A 204 7.03 -21.85 -0.09
CA PRO A 204 8.50 -21.82 -0.09
C PRO A 204 9.14 -21.47 -1.45
N ALA A 205 8.45 -21.73 -2.56
CA ALA A 205 8.90 -21.35 -3.89
C ALA A 205 9.06 -19.81 -4.09
N LEU A 206 8.43 -18.99 -3.24
CA LEU A 206 8.62 -17.54 -3.27
C LEU A 206 10.06 -17.14 -2.92
N LEU A 207 10.73 -17.88 -2.03
CA LEU A 207 12.13 -17.63 -1.67
C LEU A 207 13.10 -17.90 -2.81
N SER A 208 12.80 -18.88 -3.68
CA SER A 208 13.61 -19.19 -4.86
C SER A 208 13.41 -18.23 -6.03
N ARG A 209 12.50 -17.27 -5.89
CA ARG A 209 12.15 -16.29 -6.92
C ARG A 209 12.25 -14.85 -6.38
N PRO A 210 13.47 -14.34 -6.10
CA PRO A 210 13.67 -13.05 -5.44
C PRO A 210 13.05 -11.87 -6.21
N ARG A 211 12.90 -12.00 -7.51
CA ARG A 211 12.24 -10.99 -8.34
C ARG A 211 10.80 -10.71 -7.90
N LEU A 212 10.06 -11.71 -7.41
CA LEU A 212 8.66 -11.55 -7.00
C LEU A 212 8.53 -10.67 -5.76
N HIS A 213 9.24 -11.00 -4.67
CA HIS A 213 9.17 -10.19 -3.45
C HIS A 213 9.83 -8.82 -3.61
N LYS A 214 10.88 -8.71 -4.44
CA LYS A 214 11.46 -7.42 -4.82
C LYS A 214 10.41 -6.53 -5.51
N SER A 215 9.68 -7.06 -6.50
CA SER A 215 8.65 -6.31 -7.23
C SER A 215 7.50 -5.85 -6.33
N MET A 216 7.12 -6.61 -5.29
CA MET A 216 6.14 -6.17 -4.29
C MET A 216 6.55 -4.86 -3.62
N GLY A 217 7.81 -4.74 -3.21
CA GLY A 217 8.33 -3.52 -2.60
C GLY A 217 8.51 -2.38 -3.61
N LEU A 218 9.13 -2.68 -4.76
CA LEU A 218 9.40 -1.67 -5.79
C LEU A 218 8.13 -1.05 -6.35
N PHE A 219 7.08 -1.83 -6.57
CA PHE A 219 5.80 -1.31 -7.05
C PHE A 219 5.21 -0.27 -6.09
N LEU A 220 5.28 -0.51 -4.79
CA LEU A 220 4.81 0.44 -3.77
C LEU A 220 5.69 1.68 -3.71
N GLN A 221 7.01 1.51 -3.63
CA GLN A 221 7.94 2.63 -3.48
C GLN A 221 7.95 3.54 -4.70
N LYS A 222 8.00 2.97 -5.90
CA LYS A 222 7.91 3.73 -7.14
C LYS A 222 6.60 4.50 -7.24
N THR A 223 5.49 3.90 -6.82
CA THR A 223 4.18 4.58 -6.76
C THR A 223 4.21 5.77 -5.79
N ASN A 224 4.83 5.62 -4.61
CA ASN A 224 4.98 6.71 -3.65
C ASN A 224 5.82 7.85 -4.24
N ILE A 225 6.98 7.55 -4.80
CA ILE A 225 7.88 8.54 -5.43
C ILE A 225 7.19 9.28 -6.59
N ILE A 226 6.37 8.59 -7.39
CA ILE A 226 5.60 9.24 -8.47
C ILE A 226 4.55 10.17 -7.89
N ARG A 227 3.79 9.72 -6.89
CA ARG A 227 2.72 10.50 -6.26
C ARG A 227 3.24 11.74 -5.54
N ASP A 228 4.36 11.60 -4.86
CA ASP A 228 4.87 12.61 -3.94
C ASP A 228 5.88 13.57 -4.61
N VAL A 229 6.03 13.52 -5.95
CA VAL A 229 7.01 14.30 -6.71
C VAL A 229 7.00 15.80 -6.39
N ARG A 230 5.83 16.38 -6.12
CA ARG A 230 5.72 17.80 -5.75
C ARG A 230 6.20 18.04 -4.32
N GLU A 231 5.82 17.18 -3.38
CA GLU A 231 6.24 17.25 -1.97
C GLU A 231 7.75 17.05 -1.85
N ASP A 232 8.29 16.05 -2.57
CA ASP A 232 9.74 15.80 -2.60
C ASP A 232 10.52 16.99 -3.19
N HIS A 233 10.02 17.61 -4.26
CA HIS A 233 10.63 18.79 -4.85
C HIS A 233 10.62 19.98 -3.88
N ASP A 234 9.52 20.22 -3.15
CA ASP A 234 9.42 21.29 -2.16
C ASP A 234 10.38 21.06 -0.97
N ASP A 235 10.72 19.81 -0.67
CA ASP A 235 11.69 19.39 0.35
C ASP A 235 13.12 19.25 -0.20
N ASP A 236 13.39 19.71 -1.43
CA ASP A 236 14.70 19.62 -2.11
C ASP A 236 15.21 18.17 -2.27
N ARG A 237 14.30 17.21 -2.47
CA ARG A 237 14.58 15.79 -2.70
C ARG A 237 14.23 15.41 -4.12
N HIS A 238 15.16 14.76 -4.87
CA HIS A 238 14.98 14.43 -6.27
C HIS A 238 15.21 12.94 -6.51
N PHE A 239 14.12 12.15 -6.46
CA PHE A 239 14.17 10.70 -6.65
C PHE A 239 13.92 10.23 -8.09
N TRP A 240 13.43 11.11 -8.97
CA TRP A 240 13.23 10.72 -10.37
C TRP A 240 14.57 10.62 -11.09
N PRO A 241 14.87 9.49 -11.77
CA PRO A 241 16.17 9.29 -12.41
C PRO A 241 16.41 10.26 -13.55
N LYS A 242 17.60 10.86 -13.58
CA LYS A 242 18.03 11.78 -14.64
C LYS A 242 17.90 11.15 -16.03
N GLU A 243 18.19 9.85 -16.14
CA GLU A 243 18.03 9.07 -17.37
C GLU A 243 16.60 9.12 -17.94
N ILE A 244 15.59 9.36 -17.11
CA ILE A 244 14.20 9.56 -17.56
C ILE A 244 13.93 11.03 -17.79
N TRP A 245 14.02 11.90 -16.78
CA TRP A 245 13.55 13.26 -16.89
C TRP A 245 14.34 14.13 -17.88
N SER A 246 15.64 13.86 -18.06
CA SER A 246 16.47 14.62 -19.02
C SER A 246 16.13 14.39 -20.51
N LYS A 247 15.28 13.40 -20.83
CA LYS A 247 14.71 13.22 -22.17
C LYS A 247 13.64 14.28 -22.49
N TYR A 248 13.10 14.91 -21.45
CA TYR A 248 11.92 15.78 -21.55
C TYR A 248 12.24 17.24 -21.24
N VAL A 249 13.12 17.50 -20.27
CA VAL A 249 13.49 18.84 -19.80
C VAL A 249 15.00 18.95 -19.61
N THR A 250 15.53 20.17 -19.59
CA THR A 250 16.95 20.42 -19.35
C THR A 250 17.29 20.36 -17.88
N GLU A 251 16.46 21.00 -17.03
CA GLU A 251 16.59 21.00 -15.60
C GLU A 251 15.36 20.37 -14.97
N PHE A 252 15.51 19.68 -13.82
CA PHE A 252 14.40 18.97 -13.17
C PHE A 252 13.26 19.91 -12.78
N GLU A 253 13.59 21.12 -12.35
CA GLU A 253 12.66 22.19 -11.97
C GLU A 253 11.74 22.63 -13.12
N ASP A 254 12.17 22.39 -14.37
CA ASP A 254 11.36 22.72 -15.53
C ASP A 254 10.06 21.87 -15.63
N LEU A 255 10.04 20.71 -14.98
CA LEU A 255 8.82 19.86 -14.90
C LEU A 255 7.66 20.56 -14.18
N PHE A 256 7.95 21.47 -13.27
CA PHE A 256 6.95 22.15 -12.45
C PHE A 256 6.44 23.46 -13.07
N LYS A 257 7.06 23.92 -14.17
CA LYS A 257 6.65 25.12 -14.88
C LYS A 257 5.37 24.88 -15.69
N PRO A 258 4.34 25.76 -15.60
CA PRO A 258 3.08 25.59 -16.32
C PRO A 258 3.23 25.44 -17.83
N GLU A 259 4.20 26.15 -18.44
CA GLU A 259 4.50 26.11 -19.88
C GLU A 259 5.02 24.74 -20.35
N ASN A 260 5.61 23.96 -19.46
CA ASN A 260 6.15 22.62 -19.76
C ASN A 260 5.19 21.48 -19.40
N ARG A 261 3.92 21.80 -19.09
CA ARG A 261 2.96 20.84 -18.51
C ARG A 261 2.81 19.56 -19.35
N GLU A 262 2.69 19.67 -20.68
CA GLU A 262 2.55 18.48 -21.54
C GLU A 262 3.82 17.62 -21.52
N THR A 263 4.99 18.26 -21.52
CA THR A 263 6.29 17.59 -21.43
C THR A 263 6.46 16.89 -20.08
N ALA A 264 6.05 17.53 -18.98
CA ALA A 264 6.04 16.95 -17.64
C ALA A 264 5.11 15.72 -17.55
N LEU A 265 3.92 15.79 -18.18
CA LEU A 265 3.00 14.65 -18.28
C LEU A 265 3.61 13.48 -19.06
N ASN A 266 4.39 13.75 -20.12
CA ASN A 266 5.09 12.70 -20.86
C ASN A 266 6.22 12.08 -20.03
N CYS A 267 6.95 12.87 -19.25
CA CYS A 267 7.93 12.38 -18.28
C CYS A 267 7.27 11.50 -17.19
N GLY A 268 6.18 12.00 -16.59
CA GLY A 268 5.40 11.25 -15.61
C GLY A 268 4.82 9.94 -16.16
N SER A 269 4.46 9.90 -17.46
CA SER A 269 3.98 8.67 -18.08
C SER A 269 5.09 7.61 -18.20
N GLU A 270 6.36 7.99 -18.42
CA GLU A 270 7.50 7.05 -18.42
C GLU A 270 7.78 6.53 -16.99
N MET A 271 7.64 7.38 -15.96
CA MET A 271 7.75 6.95 -14.56
C MET A 271 6.65 5.94 -14.21
N VAL A 272 5.39 6.20 -14.61
CA VAL A 272 4.27 5.27 -14.39
C VAL A 272 4.50 3.96 -15.13
N LEU A 273 5.01 3.99 -16.38
CA LEU A 273 5.37 2.80 -17.13
C LEU A 273 6.38 1.94 -16.38
N ASN A 274 7.45 2.55 -15.87
CA ASN A 274 8.49 1.86 -15.09
C ASN A 274 7.94 1.18 -13.83
N ALA A 275 6.96 1.80 -13.15
CA ALA A 275 6.28 1.19 -12.02
C ALA A 275 5.36 0.02 -12.45
N LEU A 276 4.57 0.18 -13.52
CA LEU A 276 3.62 -0.83 -14.01
C LEU A 276 4.29 -2.14 -14.44
N GLU A 277 5.57 -2.12 -14.81
CA GLU A 277 6.34 -3.32 -15.16
C GLU A 277 6.43 -4.36 -14.04
N HIS A 278 6.20 -3.95 -12.77
CA HIS A 278 6.18 -4.84 -11.62
C HIS A 278 4.81 -5.50 -11.36
N ALA A 279 3.72 -5.05 -12.00
CA ALA A 279 2.36 -5.45 -11.65
C ALA A 279 2.08 -6.95 -11.82
N GLU A 280 2.59 -7.57 -12.90
CA GLU A 280 2.41 -9.02 -13.13
C GLU A 280 3.07 -9.85 -12.01
N GLU A 281 4.28 -9.47 -11.61
CA GLU A 281 5.03 -10.16 -10.56
C GLU A 281 4.38 -10.01 -9.19
N CYS A 282 3.77 -8.85 -8.92
CA CYS A 282 2.97 -8.64 -7.71
C CYS A 282 1.76 -9.58 -7.67
N LEU A 283 1.03 -9.70 -8.76
CA LEU A 283 -0.11 -10.63 -8.84
C LEU A 283 0.33 -12.09 -8.69
N PHE A 284 1.46 -12.45 -9.31
CA PHE A 284 2.02 -13.81 -9.18
C PHE A 284 2.48 -14.10 -7.75
N TYR A 285 3.12 -13.13 -7.08
CA TYR A 285 3.51 -13.25 -5.67
C TYR A 285 2.31 -13.54 -4.78
N LEU A 286 1.24 -12.77 -4.93
CA LEU A 286 0.02 -12.89 -4.13
C LEU A 286 -0.66 -14.26 -4.29
N ALA A 287 -0.53 -14.90 -5.46
CA ALA A 287 -0.99 -16.26 -5.67
C ALA A 287 -0.24 -17.31 -4.83
N GLY A 288 0.96 -16.99 -4.34
CA GLY A 288 1.78 -17.86 -3.48
C GLY A 288 1.46 -17.77 -1.98
N LEU A 289 0.59 -16.87 -1.56
CA LEU A 289 0.19 -16.73 -0.15
C LEU A 289 -0.93 -17.71 0.20
N ARG A 290 -0.88 -18.28 1.41
CA ARG A 290 -1.75 -19.37 1.84
C ARG A 290 -2.75 -18.99 2.92
N GLU A 291 -2.43 -17.93 3.69
CA GLU A 291 -3.23 -17.48 4.81
C GLU A 291 -3.94 -16.17 4.47
N GLN A 292 -5.22 -16.05 4.82
CA GLN A 292 -6.09 -14.96 4.36
C GLN A 292 -5.65 -13.58 4.89
N SER A 293 -5.22 -13.48 6.15
CA SER A 293 -4.81 -12.19 6.71
C SER A 293 -3.49 -11.72 6.11
N VAL A 294 -2.57 -12.64 5.80
CA VAL A 294 -1.32 -12.37 5.10
C VAL A 294 -1.59 -11.93 3.66
N PHE A 295 -2.54 -12.61 2.99
CA PHE A 295 -3.00 -12.18 1.67
C PHE A 295 -3.57 -10.76 1.72
N ASN A 296 -4.46 -10.46 2.67
CA ASN A 296 -5.07 -9.15 2.84
C ASN A 296 -4.01 -8.06 3.10
N PHE A 297 -3.06 -8.35 4.00
CA PHE A 297 -1.96 -7.45 4.33
C PHE A 297 -1.13 -7.06 3.09
N CYS A 298 -0.87 -8.00 2.19
CA CYS A 298 -0.13 -7.76 0.96
C CYS A 298 -1.01 -7.16 -0.15
N ALA A 299 -2.25 -7.62 -0.32
CA ALA A 299 -3.15 -7.25 -1.41
C ALA A 299 -3.64 -5.80 -1.33
N ILE A 300 -3.97 -5.31 -0.12
CA ILE A 300 -4.50 -3.96 0.09
C ILE A 300 -3.55 -2.88 -0.43
N PRO A 301 -2.26 -2.84 -0.03
CA PRO A 301 -1.33 -1.82 -0.54
C PRO A 301 -1.13 -1.90 -2.05
N GLN A 302 -1.10 -3.10 -2.63
CA GLN A 302 -0.93 -3.28 -4.07
C GLN A 302 -2.14 -2.75 -4.86
N ALA A 303 -3.36 -2.99 -4.36
CA ALA A 303 -4.58 -2.43 -4.94
C ALA A 303 -4.60 -0.89 -4.85
N MET A 304 -4.13 -0.33 -3.73
CA MET A 304 -4.00 1.12 -3.59
C MET A 304 -2.92 1.70 -4.51
N ALA A 305 -1.82 0.97 -4.75
CA ALA A 305 -0.76 1.40 -5.64
C ALA A 305 -1.22 1.50 -7.08
N ILE A 306 -1.87 0.48 -7.65
CA ILE A 306 -2.37 0.55 -9.03
C ILE A 306 -3.42 1.66 -9.22
N ALA A 307 -4.27 1.91 -8.20
CA ALA A 307 -5.22 3.01 -8.23
C ALA A 307 -4.52 4.39 -8.15
N THR A 308 -3.45 4.50 -7.38
CA THR A 308 -2.64 5.72 -7.27
C THR A 308 -1.89 5.98 -8.58
N LEU A 309 -1.32 4.96 -9.22
CA LEU A 309 -0.69 5.11 -10.54
C LEU A 309 -1.69 5.60 -11.59
N GLU A 310 -2.93 5.08 -11.59
CA GLU A 310 -3.99 5.57 -12.46
C GLU A 310 -4.36 7.02 -12.18
N LEU A 311 -4.41 7.41 -10.90
CA LEU A 311 -4.66 8.80 -10.50
C LEU A 311 -3.54 9.73 -10.98
N CYS A 312 -2.27 9.32 -10.86
CA CYS A 312 -1.10 10.09 -11.29
C CYS A 312 -0.99 10.15 -12.81
N PHE A 313 -1.37 9.08 -13.52
CA PHE A 313 -1.17 8.98 -14.96
C PHE A 313 -1.90 10.09 -15.71
N ARG A 314 -1.11 10.93 -16.42
CA ARG A 314 -1.55 12.12 -17.18
C ARG A 314 -2.41 13.09 -16.37
N ASN A 315 -2.12 13.23 -15.09
CA ASN A 315 -2.78 14.17 -14.21
C ASN A 315 -1.86 15.38 -13.93
N PRO A 316 -2.19 16.58 -14.44
CA PRO A 316 -1.35 17.76 -14.24
C PRO A 316 -1.22 18.18 -12.78
N ASP A 317 -2.23 17.90 -11.95
CA ASP A 317 -2.26 18.29 -10.54
C ASP A 317 -1.08 17.71 -9.73
N MET A 318 -0.49 16.57 -10.17
CA MET A 318 0.63 15.96 -9.46
C MET A 318 1.89 16.83 -9.39
N PHE A 319 2.03 17.78 -10.33
CA PHE A 319 3.15 18.73 -10.35
C PHE A 319 2.85 20.02 -9.56
N ASP A 320 1.60 20.24 -9.17
CA ASP A 320 1.16 21.43 -8.44
C ASP A 320 0.90 21.14 -6.96
N ARG A 321 0.53 19.93 -6.61
CA ARG A 321 0.17 19.52 -5.24
C ARG A 321 0.24 18.02 -5.04
N ASN A 322 0.33 17.58 -3.80
CA ASN A 322 0.19 16.17 -3.45
C ASN A 322 -1.24 15.71 -3.74
N ILE A 323 -1.37 14.61 -4.50
CA ILE A 323 -2.64 13.99 -4.88
C ILE A 323 -2.77 12.61 -4.26
N LYS A 324 -3.96 12.27 -3.77
CA LYS A 324 -4.22 10.97 -3.10
C LYS A 324 -5.59 10.44 -3.52
N ILE A 325 -5.71 9.12 -3.64
CA ILE A 325 -7.02 8.46 -3.76
C ILE A 325 -7.90 8.86 -2.58
N THR A 326 -9.20 8.95 -2.81
CA THR A 326 -10.15 9.37 -1.76
C THR A 326 -10.27 8.30 -0.67
N LYS A 327 -10.66 8.71 0.54
CA LYS A 327 -10.92 7.76 1.64
C LYS A 327 -11.99 6.72 1.26
N GLY A 328 -13.01 7.13 0.49
CA GLY A 328 -14.06 6.24 0.02
C GLY A 328 -13.55 5.21 -0.97
N GLU A 329 -12.71 5.62 -1.92
CA GLU A 329 -12.06 4.73 -2.86
C GLU A 329 -11.07 3.78 -2.14
N ALA A 330 -10.31 4.28 -1.18
CA ALA A 330 -9.45 3.43 -0.35
C ALA A 330 -10.26 2.35 0.39
N CYS A 331 -11.36 2.71 1.05
CA CYS A 331 -12.24 1.73 1.71
C CYS A 331 -12.84 0.72 0.73
N GLN A 332 -13.22 1.16 -0.48
CA GLN A 332 -13.71 0.25 -1.52
C GLN A 332 -12.62 -0.73 -1.94
N LEU A 333 -11.40 -0.26 -2.19
CA LEU A 333 -10.27 -1.10 -2.55
C LEU A 333 -9.91 -2.09 -1.44
N MET A 334 -9.95 -1.67 -0.18
CA MET A 334 -9.74 -2.57 0.96
C MET A 334 -10.76 -3.70 0.98
N MET A 335 -12.04 -3.42 0.78
CA MET A 335 -13.09 -4.44 0.74
C MET A 335 -13.00 -5.37 -0.48
N GLU A 336 -12.65 -4.83 -1.65
CA GLU A 336 -12.53 -5.62 -2.88
C GLU A 336 -11.30 -6.53 -2.83
N SER A 337 -10.12 -5.97 -2.46
CA SER A 337 -8.85 -6.70 -2.49
C SER A 337 -8.74 -7.81 -1.45
N THR A 338 -9.54 -7.77 -0.39
CA THR A 338 -9.54 -8.79 0.68
C THR A 338 -10.47 -9.98 0.42
N GLN A 339 -11.26 -9.96 -0.66
CA GLN A 339 -12.16 -11.06 -0.95
C GLN A 339 -11.41 -12.31 -1.42
N ASN A 340 -10.64 -12.19 -2.46
CA ASN A 340 -9.79 -13.25 -3.02
C ASN A 340 -8.93 -12.74 -4.17
N LEU A 341 -8.00 -13.56 -4.64
CA LEU A 341 -7.09 -13.21 -5.74
C LEU A 341 -7.82 -12.85 -7.05
N HIS A 342 -8.94 -13.50 -7.37
CA HIS A 342 -9.69 -13.19 -8.60
C HIS A 342 -10.22 -11.76 -8.58
N VAL A 343 -10.86 -11.32 -7.49
CA VAL A 343 -11.39 -9.96 -7.35
C VAL A 343 -10.26 -8.92 -7.36
N LEU A 344 -9.12 -9.25 -6.75
CA LEU A 344 -7.92 -8.41 -6.83
C LEU A 344 -7.42 -8.28 -8.28
N CYS A 345 -7.34 -9.37 -9.02
CA CYS A 345 -6.98 -9.36 -10.45
C CYS A 345 -7.95 -8.51 -11.27
N ASP A 346 -9.26 -8.58 -11.01
CA ASP A 346 -10.25 -7.71 -11.66
C ASP A 346 -10.04 -6.23 -11.30
N THR A 347 -9.61 -5.94 -10.07
CA THR A 347 -9.21 -4.58 -9.67
C THR A 347 -8.01 -4.10 -10.50
N PHE A 348 -6.96 -4.88 -10.63
CA PHE A 348 -5.80 -4.55 -11.47
C PHE A 348 -6.19 -4.36 -12.94
N ARG A 349 -7.00 -5.26 -13.49
CA ARG A 349 -7.55 -5.15 -14.87
C ARG A 349 -8.33 -3.85 -15.06
N ARG A 350 -9.18 -3.48 -14.10
CA ARG A 350 -9.98 -2.25 -14.14
C ARG A 350 -9.09 -1.00 -14.20
N TYR A 351 -8.06 -0.91 -13.37
CA TYR A 351 -7.16 0.23 -13.36
C TYR A 351 -6.20 0.25 -14.55
N ALA A 352 -5.70 -0.89 -15.00
CA ALA A 352 -4.91 -0.99 -16.24
C ALA A 352 -5.71 -0.49 -17.46
N ARG A 353 -6.99 -0.86 -17.58
CA ARG A 353 -7.90 -0.35 -18.61
C ARG A 353 -8.15 1.14 -18.50
N ARG A 354 -8.26 1.69 -17.29
CA ARG A 354 -8.39 3.15 -17.09
C ARG A 354 -7.13 3.89 -17.51
N ILE A 355 -5.94 3.39 -17.18
CA ILE A 355 -4.66 3.93 -17.64
C ILE A 355 -4.61 3.88 -19.17
N HIS A 356 -4.92 2.74 -19.77
CA HIS A 356 -4.96 2.61 -21.24
C HIS A 356 -5.95 3.60 -21.88
N LYS A 357 -7.11 3.83 -21.28
CA LYS A 357 -8.12 4.80 -21.79
C LYS A 357 -7.64 6.25 -21.72
N LYS A 358 -6.83 6.62 -20.70
CA LYS A 358 -6.21 7.95 -20.57
C LYS A 358 -5.01 8.12 -21.52
N ASN A 359 -4.46 7.01 -22.02
CA ASN A 359 -3.29 7.03 -22.89
C ASN A 359 -3.61 7.71 -24.23
N THR A 360 -2.65 8.46 -24.77
CA THR A 360 -2.84 9.23 -26.01
C THR A 360 -1.72 8.95 -27.00
N PRO A 361 -2.02 8.84 -28.32
CA PRO A 361 -1.00 8.66 -29.35
C PRO A 361 0.06 9.77 -29.41
N LYS A 362 -0.18 10.92 -28.76
CA LYS A 362 0.78 12.01 -28.64
C LYS A 362 1.86 11.76 -27.59
N ASP A 363 1.62 10.82 -26.68
CA ASP A 363 2.59 10.46 -25.65
C ASP A 363 3.71 9.60 -26.26
N PRO A 364 5.00 9.96 -26.10
CA PRO A 364 6.11 9.16 -26.60
C PRO A 364 6.11 7.70 -26.10
N ASN A 365 5.50 7.45 -24.94
CA ASN A 365 5.41 6.14 -24.32
C ASN A 365 4.11 5.37 -24.65
N PHE A 366 3.28 5.92 -25.55
CA PHE A 366 1.96 5.36 -25.89
C PHE A 366 1.97 3.85 -26.13
N LEU A 367 2.86 3.38 -27.02
CA LEU A 367 2.93 1.96 -27.36
C LEU A 367 3.39 1.11 -26.16
N LYS A 368 4.40 1.56 -25.41
CA LYS A 368 4.94 0.83 -24.27
C LYS A 368 3.89 0.70 -23.16
N ILE A 369 3.15 1.77 -22.85
CA ILE A 369 2.05 1.77 -21.88
C ILE A 369 0.92 0.85 -22.34
N SER A 370 0.53 0.91 -23.62
CA SER A 370 -0.49 0.01 -24.16
C SER A 370 -0.07 -1.47 -24.05
N ILE A 371 1.21 -1.75 -24.32
CA ILE A 371 1.76 -3.11 -24.20
C ILE A 371 1.76 -3.58 -22.74
N VAL A 372 2.20 -2.77 -21.78
CA VAL A 372 2.23 -3.20 -20.36
C VAL A 372 0.83 -3.40 -19.80
N CYS A 373 -0.13 -2.54 -20.14
CA CYS A 373 -1.53 -2.73 -19.77
C CYS A 373 -2.08 -4.04 -20.37
N GLY A 374 -1.79 -4.30 -21.65
CA GLY A 374 -2.20 -5.56 -22.31
C GLY A 374 -1.53 -6.80 -21.72
N LYS A 375 -0.28 -6.71 -21.27
CA LYS A 375 0.41 -7.81 -20.56
C LYS A 375 -0.28 -8.12 -19.24
N ILE A 376 -0.61 -7.11 -18.43
CA ILE A 376 -1.35 -7.30 -17.16
C ILE A 376 -2.67 -8.03 -17.43
N GLU A 377 -3.46 -7.60 -18.41
CA GLU A 377 -4.72 -8.27 -18.76
C GLU A 377 -4.49 -9.71 -19.21
N LYS A 378 -3.52 -9.94 -20.12
CA LYS A 378 -3.17 -11.28 -20.59
C LYS A 378 -2.70 -12.20 -19.48
N PHE A 379 -1.90 -11.68 -18.54
CA PHE A 379 -1.44 -12.45 -17.39
C PHE A 379 -2.64 -12.89 -16.51
N ILE A 380 -3.58 -11.97 -16.24
CA ILE A 380 -4.80 -12.28 -15.50
C ILE A 380 -5.63 -13.34 -16.22
N ASP A 381 -5.78 -13.25 -17.54
CA ASP A 381 -6.49 -14.26 -18.34
C ASP A 381 -5.78 -15.63 -18.34
N THR A 382 -4.47 -15.66 -18.11
CA THR A 382 -3.70 -16.90 -17.97
C THR A 382 -3.96 -17.58 -16.63
N ILE A 383 -4.04 -16.78 -15.53
CA ILE A 383 -4.36 -17.31 -14.19
C ILE A 383 -5.83 -17.71 -14.09
N PHE A 384 -6.71 -16.91 -14.64
CA PHE A 384 -8.16 -17.12 -14.66
C PHE A 384 -8.67 -17.17 -16.10
N PRO A 385 -8.49 -18.29 -16.81
CA PRO A 385 -8.93 -18.41 -18.18
C PRO A 385 -10.42 -18.14 -18.29
N GLN A 386 -10.82 -17.15 -19.07
CA GLN A 386 -12.21 -17.00 -19.45
C GLN A 386 -12.62 -18.28 -20.19
N GLN A 387 -13.75 -18.85 -19.83
CA GLN A 387 -14.27 -20.09 -20.43
C GLN A 387 -14.16 -20.00 -21.95
N THR A 388 -13.52 -20.98 -22.57
CA THR A 388 -13.21 -20.98 -24.01
C THR A 388 -14.45 -20.63 -24.85
N ALA A 389 -14.23 -19.95 -25.98
CA ALA A 389 -15.30 -19.55 -26.93
C ALA A 389 -16.27 -20.68 -27.31
N ALA A 390 -15.87 -21.94 -27.15
CA ALA A 390 -16.75 -23.11 -27.35
C ALA A 390 -17.74 -23.31 -26.18
N GLN A 391 -17.31 -23.08 -24.93
CA GLN A 391 -18.20 -23.07 -23.75
C GLN A 391 -19.03 -21.77 -23.71
N ALA A 392 -18.51 -20.67 -24.21
CA ALA A 392 -19.25 -19.44 -24.41
C ALA A 392 -20.37 -19.60 -25.45
N LYS A 393 -20.15 -20.34 -26.55
CA LYS A 393 -21.18 -20.63 -27.54
C LYS A 393 -22.29 -21.52 -27.01
N LEU A 394 -22.04 -22.43 -26.08
CA LEU A 394 -23.05 -23.22 -25.41
C LEU A 394 -23.86 -22.42 -24.37
N LYS A 395 -23.31 -21.34 -23.82
CA LYS A 395 -23.98 -20.42 -22.91
C LYS A 395 -24.66 -19.22 -23.63
N VAL A 396 -24.31 -18.94 -24.89
CA VAL A 396 -24.81 -17.79 -25.68
C VAL A 396 -26.32 -17.83 -25.97
N GLN A 397 -27.01 -18.90 -25.62
CA GLN A 397 -28.49 -18.85 -25.60
C GLN A 397 -29.09 -18.15 -24.37
N GLY A 398 -28.26 -17.63 -23.43
CA GLY A 398 -28.78 -16.98 -22.22
C GLY A 398 -27.89 -15.95 -21.52
N GLU A 399 -26.65 -15.71 -21.93
CA GLU A 399 -25.77 -14.81 -21.20
C GLU A 399 -25.52 -13.48 -21.93
N LYS A 400 -25.70 -12.39 -21.16
CA LYS A 400 -25.44 -10.99 -21.56
C LYS A 400 -23.97 -10.77 -21.91
N SER A 401 -23.69 -9.90 -22.88
CA SER A 401 -22.32 -9.49 -23.25
C SER A 401 -21.58 -8.89 -22.06
N GLU A 402 -20.23 -8.85 -22.08
CA GLU A 402 -19.42 -8.21 -21.02
C GLU A 402 -19.85 -6.74 -20.77
N ALA A 403 -20.23 -6.03 -21.83
CA ALA A 403 -20.79 -4.67 -21.71
C ALA A 403 -22.15 -4.65 -21.00
N GLU A 404 -23.00 -5.67 -21.22
CA GLU A 404 -24.28 -5.83 -20.53
C GLU A 404 -24.10 -6.29 -19.09
N LYS A 405 -23.09 -7.12 -18.79
CA LYS A 405 -22.72 -7.50 -17.41
C LYS A 405 -22.22 -6.31 -16.64
N GLU A 406 -21.34 -5.50 -17.23
CA GLU A 406 -20.83 -4.28 -16.63
C GLU A 406 -21.96 -3.25 -16.41
N LYS A 407 -22.84 -3.10 -17.39
CA LYS A 407 -24.04 -2.25 -17.24
C LYS A 407 -24.98 -2.75 -16.14
N ALA A 408 -25.23 -4.06 -16.09
CA ALA A 408 -26.04 -4.67 -15.03
C ALA A 408 -25.39 -4.52 -13.64
N ARG A 409 -24.05 -4.59 -13.56
CA ARG A 409 -23.30 -4.33 -12.32
C ARG A 409 -23.45 -2.87 -11.90
N GLN A 410 -23.26 -1.92 -12.80
CA GLN A 410 -23.47 -0.49 -12.54
C GLN A 410 -24.89 -0.17 -12.12
N GLU A 411 -25.89 -0.77 -12.77
CA GLU A 411 -27.30 -0.62 -12.40
C GLU A 411 -27.59 -1.22 -11.01
N ALA A 412 -26.99 -2.37 -10.68
CA ALA A 412 -27.11 -2.98 -9.36
C ALA A 412 -26.44 -2.14 -8.26
N GLU A 413 -25.24 -1.60 -8.54
CA GLU A 413 -24.55 -0.67 -7.64
C GLU A 413 -25.37 0.61 -7.43
N THR A 414 -25.87 1.20 -8.52
CA THR A 414 -26.73 2.40 -8.45
C THR A 414 -28.00 2.15 -7.62
N ARG A 415 -28.60 0.96 -7.77
CA ARG A 415 -29.79 0.58 -7.00
C ARG A 415 -29.44 0.38 -5.51
N GLN A 416 -28.32 -0.26 -5.21
CA GLN A 416 -27.82 -0.41 -3.84
C GLN A 416 -27.53 0.95 -3.20
N ASP A 417 -26.90 1.87 -3.93
CA ASP A 417 -26.63 3.23 -3.47
C ASP A 417 -27.93 4.01 -3.20
N LEU A 418 -28.94 3.84 -4.07
CA LEU A 418 -30.25 4.46 -3.87
C LEU A 418 -30.92 3.91 -2.59
N TYR A 419 -30.94 2.59 -2.39
CA TYR A 419 -31.50 2.00 -1.16
C TYR A 419 -30.75 2.44 0.09
N PHE A 420 -29.43 2.54 0.02
CA PHE A 420 -28.61 3.04 1.12
C PHE A 420 -28.94 4.50 1.45
N MET A 421 -29.07 5.38 0.46
CA MET A 421 -29.46 6.78 0.65
C MET A 421 -30.87 6.92 1.20
N LEU A 422 -31.82 6.10 0.74
CA LEU A 422 -33.18 6.08 1.26
C LEU A 422 -33.22 5.63 2.73
N ALA A 423 -32.40 4.63 3.10
CA ALA A 423 -32.26 4.17 4.49
C ALA A 423 -31.67 5.27 5.39
N LEU A 424 -30.65 6.02 4.92
CA LEU A 424 -30.07 7.13 5.65
C LEU A 424 -31.10 8.28 5.82
N MET A 425 -31.87 8.60 4.78
CA MET A 425 -32.92 9.62 4.87
C MET A 425 -34.03 9.19 5.82
N ALA A 426 -34.46 7.92 5.78
CA ALA A 426 -35.45 7.38 6.70
C ALA A 426 -34.99 7.47 8.17
N ALA A 427 -33.72 7.09 8.43
CA ALA A 427 -33.09 7.21 9.76
C ALA A 427 -33.07 8.68 10.25
N TRP A 428 -32.78 9.62 9.35
CA TRP A 428 -32.79 11.06 9.66
C TRP A 428 -34.18 11.59 9.95
N LEU A 429 -35.17 11.19 9.14
CA LEU A 429 -36.58 11.60 9.30
C LEU A 429 -37.24 11.03 10.56
N LEU A 430 -36.83 9.83 11.00
CA LEU A 430 -37.32 9.18 12.22
C LEU A 430 -36.67 9.75 13.49
N GLY A 431 -35.89 10.83 13.40
CA GLY A 431 -35.26 11.48 14.56
C GLY A 431 -34.23 10.64 15.27
N ALA A 432 -33.72 9.61 14.63
CA ALA A 432 -32.58 8.84 15.13
C ALA A 432 -31.38 9.80 15.23
N ARG A 433 -30.98 10.16 16.46
CA ARG A 433 -29.73 10.90 16.66
C ARG A 433 -28.61 10.02 16.18
N PHE A 434 -27.93 10.47 15.13
CA PHE A 434 -26.81 9.77 14.50
C PHE A 434 -25.76 9.34 15.53
N ASP A 435 -25.58 10.13 16.60
CA ASP A 435 -24.65 9.85 17.70
C ASP A 435 -25.06 8.64 18.55
N LEU A 436 -26.37 8.43 18.79
CA LEU A 436 -26.86 7.28 19.56
C LEU A 436 -26.77 5.99 18.73
N ALA A 437 -27.17 6.03 17.46
CA ALA A 437 -27.05 4.89 16.56
C ALA A 437 -25.57 4.52 16.33
N PHE A 438 -24.68 5.49 16.27
CA PHE A 438 -23.23 5.29 16.11
C PHE A 438 -22.59 4.74 17.40
N GLN A 439 -23.07 5.11 18.57
CA GLN A 439 -22.63 4.56 19.87
C GLN A 439 -23.16 3.14 20.11
N GLU A 440 -24.42 2.86 19.76
CA GLU A 440 -24.99 1.50 19.83
C GLU A 440 -24.34 0.55 18.83
N LEU A 441 -24.00 1.01 17.62
CA LEU A 441 -23.23 0.22 16.65
C LEU A 441 -21.79 -0.03 17.10
N LYS A 442 -21.16 0.92 17.80
CA LYS A 442 -19.82 0.72 18.41
C LYS A 442 -19.83 -0.21 19.62
N SER A 443 -20.93 -0.30 20.35
CA SER A 443 -21.05 -1.16 21.53
C SER A 443 -21.24 -2.64 21.23
N GLY A 444 -21.29 -3.04 19.96
CA GLY A 444 -21.42 -4.45 19.55
C GLY A 444 -22.78 -5.10 19.83
N ASN A 445 -23.77 -4.34 20.27
CA ASN A 445 -25.10 -4.87 20.63
C ASN A 445 -26.04 -5.09 19.44
N PHE A 446 -25.63 -4.70 18.23
CA PHE A 446 -26.43 -4.93 17.03
C PHE A 446 -26.01 -6.28 16.39
N ARG A 447 -26.70 -7.36 16.72
CA ARG A 447 -26.65 -8.59 15.95
C ARG A 447 -27.62 -8.47 14.78
N PRO A 448 -27.17 -8.61 13.52
CA PRO A 448 -28.09 -8.72 12.40
C PRO A 448 -28.98 -9.96 12.62
N PRO A 449 -30.26 -9.94 12.21
CA PRO A 449 -31.13 -11.10 12.34
C PRO A 449 -30.48 -12.28 11.62
N ALA A 450 -30.37 -13.41 12.32
CA ALA A 450 -29.85 -14.64 11.77
C ALA A 450 -30.58 -14.96 10.46
N LYS A 451 -29.85 -15.24 9.38
CA LYS A 451 -30.42 -15.77 8.16
C LYS A 451 -31.12 -17.06 8.49
N GLN A 452 -32.44 -17.06 8.44
CA GLN A 452 -33.21 -18.29 8.39
C GLN A 452 -32.84 -19.01 7.09
N ILE A 453 -32.16 -20.14 7.22
CA ILE A 453 -31.98 -21.08 6.12
C ILE A 453 -33.35 -21.73 5.90
N PRO A 454 -33.97 -21.62 4.72
CA PRO A 454 -35.19 -22.35 4.44
C PRO A 454 -34.79 -23.81 4.12
N GLY A 455 -35.34 -24.75 4.89
CA GLY A 455 -35.53 -26.10 4.42
C GLY A 455 -34.73 -27.20 5.07
N GLU A 456 -35.25 -27.74 6.17
CA GLU A 456 -35.33 -29.18 6.40
C GLU A 456 -36.77 -29.49 6.81
N LEU A 457 -37.48 -30.06 5.90
CA LEU A 457 -38.57 -31.03 6.09
C LEU A 457 -38.36 -32.11 5.06
#